data_4355613fdf996fe5a35922f360c08f95
#
_entry.id   4355613fdf996fe5a35922f360c08f95
#
_cell.length_a   1.000
_cell.length_b   1.000
_cell.length_c   1.000
_cell.angle_alpha   90.00
_cell.angle_beta   90.00
_cell.angle_gamma   90.00
#
_symmetry.space_group_name_H-M   'P 1'
#
loop_
_entity.id
_entity.type
_entity.pdbx_description
1 polymer ?
#
loop_
_entity_poly.entity_id
_entity_poly.type
_entity_poly.pdbx_seq_one_letter_code
_entity_poly.pdbx_strand_id
1 'polypeptide(L)'
;MPFEVPDSWVWTRLGEIFTLQAGKNITAKDISAKQDTDHCYPCYGGNGLRGYVSNYNKEGHFPLIGRQGALCGNVNEANGKFYATEHAVVVDTYCKTNVHWVINTLLYLNLNQYATSTAQPGLSVSAINEVMIPVPPLKEQQRISQSIENWFSLIDQLEQEKSDLQTVIKQAKSRVLDLAIHGKLVPQNPNDEPAIELLKRINPDFTPCDNGHYPQLPDSWSTTTLKDLCESINGLWKGKKEPFIHVGVIRNANFTKDFKLDYSNIEYIDVEQRTFAKRHLMNGDLIVEKSGGSDNNPVGRTILYEGESGVFSFSNFTMVLRIKHSNSNFNIKL
;
A
#
# COMPACT_ATOMS: atom_id res chain seq x y z
N MET A 1 -32.20 -4.47 -27.41
CA MET A 1 -30.74 -4.35 -27.48
C MET A 1 -30.31 -3.50 -26.31
N PRO A 2 -29.20 -3.81 -25.65
CA PRO A 2 -28.76 -3.07 -24.42
C PRO A 2 -28.37 -1.61 -24.70
N PHE A 3 -27.83 -1.34 -25.88
CA PHE A 3 -27.42 -0.01 -26.35
C PHE A 3 -27.39 0.07 -27.89
N GLU A 4 -27.32 1.27 -28.44
CA GLU A 4 -27.17 1.49 -29.87
C GLU A 4 -25.73 1.21 -30.31
N VAL A 5 -25.60 0.60 -31.50
CA VAL A 5 -24.30 0.31 -32.12
C VAL A 5 -24.26 0.92 -33.50
N PRO A 6 -23.09 1.16 -34.11
CA PRO A 6 -22.97 1.62 -35.51
C PRO A 6 -23.72 0.71 -36.48
N ASP A 7 -24.24 1.27 -37.56
CA ASP A 7 -25.01 0.52 -38.59
C ASP A 7 -24.25 -0.64 -39.22
N SER A 8 -22.91 -0.59 -39.16
CA SER A 8 -22.03 -1.64 -39.69
C SER A 8 -21.85 -2.82 -38.70
N TRP A 9 -22.39 -2.72 -37.47
CA TRP A 9 -22.31 -3.75 -36.46
C TRP A 9 -23.58 -4.60 -36.43
N VAL A 10 -23.44 -5.85 -36.03
CA VAL A 10 -24.58 -6.78 -35.95
C VAL A 10 -24.65 -7.37 -34.54
N TRP A 11 -25.84 -7.32 -33.93
CA TRP A 11 -26.12 -8.05 -32.70
C TRP A 11 -26.39 -9.52 -33.00
N THR A 12 -25.70 -10.42 -32.30
CA THR A 12 -25.87 -11.86 -32.39
C THR A 12 -25.59 -12.53 -31.04
N ARG A 13 -25.88 -13.83 -30.93
CA ARG A 13 -25.53 -14.61 -29.73
C ARG A 13 -24.12 -15.19 -29.85
N LEU A 14 -23.45 -15.34 -28.72
CA LEU A 14 -22.11 -15.95 -28.68
C LEU A 14 -22.10 -17.34 -29.35
N GLY A 15 -23.10 -18.17 -29.08
CA GLY A 15 -23.20 -19.52 -29.67
C GLY A 15 -23.50 -19.56 -31.16
N GLU A 16 -23.90 -18.42 -31.82
CA GLU A 16 -24.11 -18.34 -33.25
C GLU A 16 -22.82 -18.12 -34.05
N ILE A 17 -21.82 -17.51 -33.42
CA ILE A 17 -20.54 -17.14 -34.06
C ILE A 17 -19.32 -17.85 -33.53
N PHE A 18 -19.42 -18.48 -32.33
CA PHE A 18 -18.33 -19.22 -31.72
C PHE A 18 -18.78 -20.61 -31.28
N THR A 19 -17.84 -21.56 -31.24
CA THR A 19 -18.07 -22.83 -30.56
C THR A 19 -17.52 -22.75 -29.15
N LEU A 20 -18.38 -22.99 -28.18
CA LEU A 20 -18.10 -22.96 -26.76
C LEU A 20 -18.04 -24.38 -26.23
N GLN A 21 -16.87 -24.84 -25.84
CA GLN A 21 -16.66 -26.23 -25.38
C GLN A 21 -15.94 -26.29 -24.06
N ALA A 22 -16.54 -26.93 -23.04
CA ALA A 22 -15.82 -27.24 -21.82
C ALA A 22 -14.64 -28.19 -22.10
N GLY A 23 -13.54 -27.99 -21.40
CA GLY A 23 -12.38 -28.89 -21.49
C GLY A 23 -12.65 -30.25 -20.87
N LYS A 24 -11.61 -31.02 -20.60
CA LYS A 24 -11.67 -32.40 -20.11
C LYS A 24 -11.29 -32.47 -18.64
N ASN A 25 -11.87 -33.42 -17.92
CA ASN A 25 -11.52 -33.70 -16.54
C ASN A 25 -10.05 -34.16 -16.43
N ILE A 26 -9.40 -33.72 -15.37
CA ILE A 26 -8.04 -34.15 -14.99
C ILE A 26 -7.95 -34.20 -13.47
N THR A 27 -7.23 -35.20 -12.96
CA THR A 27 -7.08 -35.37 -11.51
C THR A 27 -6.01 -34.41 -10.96
N ALA A 28 -6.21 -33.93 -9.73
CA ALA A 28 -5.27 -32.98 -9.13
C ALA A 28 -3.83 -33.50 -9.00
N LYS A 29 -3.66 -34.81 -8.86
CA LYS A 29 -2.35 -35.48 -8.77
C LYS A 29 -1.54 -35.44 -10.08
N ASP A 30 -2.21 -35.22 -11.21
CA ASP A 30 -1.59 -35.17 -12.53
C ASP A 30 -1.22 -33.74 -12.94
N ILE A 31 -1.40 -32.78 -12.01
CA ILE A 31 -1.09 -31.37 -12.20
C ILE A 31 0.08 -30.98 -11.30
N SER A 32 1.21 -30.58 -11.87
CA SER A 32 2.37 -30.04 -11.17
C SER A 32 2.20 -28.52 -10.96
N ALA A 33 2.59 -28.02 -9.78
CA ALA A 33 2.60 -26.59 -9.52
C ALA A 33 3.71 -25.84 -10.28
N LYS A 34 4.74 -26.55 -10.74
CA LYS A 34 5.88 -26.00 -11.50
C LYS A 34 6.02 -26.71 -12.83
N GLN A 35 6.45 -25.96 -13.82
CA GLN A 35 6.82 -26.51 -15.11
C GLN A 35 8.14 -27.30 -14.99
N ASP A 36 8.18 -28.50 -15.56
CA ASP A 36 9.36 -29.36 -15.62
C ASP A 36 9.37 -30.12 -16.95
N THR A 37 10.30 -31.09 -17.11
CA THR A 37 10.41 -31.92 -18.33
C THR A 37 9.21 -32.82 -18.56
N ASP A 38 8.56 -33.29 -17.51
CA ASP A 38 7.43 -34.21 -17.57
C ASP A 38 6.08 -33.47 -17.59
N HIS A 39 6.03 -32.25 -17.05
CA HIS A 39 4.83 -31.40 -17.01
C HIS A 39 5.13 -30.08 -17.75
N CYS A 40 5.15 -30.13 -19.09
CA CYS A 40 5.58 -29.00 -19.92
C CYS A 40 4.42 -28.15 -20.46
N TYR A 41 3.16 -28.62 -20.36
CA TYR A 41 2.03 -27.89 -20.91
C TYR A 41 1.23 -27.17 -19.82
N PRO A 42 0.89 -25.88 -20.00
CA PRO A 42 0.04 -25.16 -19.05
C PRO A 42 -1.36 -25.77 -18.99
N CYS A 43 -1.89 -25.92 -17.77
CA CYS A 43 -3.21 -26.45 -17.49
C CYS A 43 -4.11 -25.32 -16.95
N TYR A 44 -5.19 -25.02 -17.65
CA TYR A 44 -6.13 -23.96 -17.29
C TYR A 44 -7.39 -24.54 -16.64
N GLY A 45 -7.76 -23.94 -15.51
CA GLY A 45 -9.01 -24.21 -14.81
C GLY A 45 -9.97 -23.02 -14.88
N GLY A 46 -11.01 -23.02 -14.02
CA GLY A 46 -12.00 -21.96 -13.96
C GLY A 46 -11.45 -20.58 -13.52
N ASN A 47 -10.26 -20.53 -12.97
CA ASN A 47 -9.62 -19.30 -12.48
C ASN A 47 -8.26 -19.02 -13.18
N GLY A 48 -8.09 -19.48 -14.40
CA GLY A 48 -6.84 -19.32 -15.14
C GLY A 48 -5.87 -20.48 -14.95
N LEU A 49 -4.56 -20.18 -14.99
CA LEU A 49 -3.49 -21.18 -14.88
C LEU A 49 -3.55 -21.90 -13.53
N ARG A 50 -3.73 -23.22 -13.57
CA ARG A 50 -3.80 -24.10 -12.40
C ARG A 50 -2.48 -24.80 -12.10
N GLY A 51 -1.63 -24.95 -13.11
CA GLY A 51 -0.35 -25.65 -13.05
C GLY A 51 0.05 -26.16 -14.41
N TYR A 52 0.84 -27.25 -14.43
CA TYR A 52 1.39 -27.83 -15.64
C TYR A 52 1.12 -29.34 -15.70
N VAL A 53 0.99 -29.87 -16.90
CA VAL A 53 0.64 -31.30 -17.15
C VAL A 53 1.51 -31.87 -18.26
N SER A 54 1.54 -33.21 -18.33
CA SER A 54 2.34 -33.97 -19.32
C SER A 54 1.72 -33.99 -20.73
N ASN A 55 0.41 -33.76 -20.86
CA ASN A 55 -0.30 -33.80 -22.11
C ASN A 55 -1.12 -32.53 -22.34
N TYR A 56 -1.39 -32.19 -23.60
CA TYR A 56 -2.29 -31.12 -23.98
C TYR A 56 -3.57 -31.64 -24.65
N ASN A 57 -4.65 -30.91 -24.59
CA ASN A 57 -5.91 -31.22 -25.27
C ASN A 57 -6.38 -30.13 -26.25
N LYS A 58 -5.68 -29.02 -26.31
CA LYS A 58 -5.90 -27.91 -27.25
C LYS A 58 -4.56 -27.34 -27.72
N GLU A 59 -4.56 -26.86 -28.97
CA GLU A 59 -3.42 -26.17 -29.58
C GLU A 59 -3.94 -24.99 -30.41
N GLY A 60 -3.42 -23.80 -30.19
CA GLY A 60 -3.84 -22.56 -30.86
C GLY A 60 -3.96 -21.40 -29.89
N HIS A 61 -4.67 -20.36 -30.28
CA HIS A 61 -4.89 -19.15 -29.50
C HIS A 61 -6.38 -18.98 -29.19
N PHE A 62 -6.77 -19.10 -27.92
CA PHE A 62 -8.17 -19.16 -27.50
C PHE A 62 -8.44 -18.32 -26.26
N PRO A 63 -9.59 -17.60 -26.24
CA PRO A 63 -10.18 -17.15 -24.98
C PRO A 63 -10.71 -18.35 -24.17
N LEU A 64 -10.52 -18.31 -22.87
CA LEU A 64 -11.04 -19.30 -21.92
C LEU A 64 -11.97 -18.64 -20.94
N ILE A 65 -13.16 -19.23 -20.71
CA ILE A 65 -14.13 -18.73 -19.72
C ILE A 65 -14.17 -19.71 -18.55
N GLY A 66 -13.94 -19.21 -17.33
CA GLY A 66 -14.12 -19.97 -16.11
C GLY A 66 -15.59 -20.23 -15.82
N ARG A 67 -15.98 -21.50 -15.58
CA ARG A 67 -17.39 -21.85 -15.41
C ARG A 67 -17.81 -22.25 -14.00
N GLN A 68 -16.89 -22.35 -13.03
CA GLN A 68 -17.22 -22.74 -11.66
C GLN A 68 -16.41 -21.95 -10.62
N GLY A 69 -17.02 -21.81 -9.42
CA GLY A 69 -16.43 -21.14 -8.27
C GLY A 69 -16.73 -19.64 -8.22
N ALA A 70 -16.21 -18.97 -7.19
CA ALA A 70 -16.44 -17.55 -6.94
C ALA A 70 -16.03 -16.62 -8.10
N LEU A 71 -15.12 -17.08 -8.95
CA LEU A 71 -14.63 -16.34 -10.13
C LEU A 71 -15.20 -16.90 -11.44
N CYS A 72 -16.36 -17.59 -11.41
CA CYS A 72 -17.00 -18.04 -12.65
C CYS A 72 -17.33 -16.82 -13.53
N GLY A 73 -17.16 -16.97 -14.83
CA GLY A 73 -17.23 -15.85 -15.79
C GLY A 73 -15.91 -15.10 -16.01
N ASN A 74 -14.86 -15.43 -15.23
CA ASN A 74 -13.52 -14.92 -15.47
C ASN A 74 -13.00 -15.35 -16.85
N VAL A 75 -12.36 -14.42 -17.55
CA VAL A 75 -11.82 -14.64 -18.90
C VAL A 75 -10.31 -14.69 -18.84
N ASN A 76 -9.74 -15.72 -19.43
CA ASN A 76 -8.30 -15.95 -19.53
C ASN A 76 -7.93 -16.15 -21.00
N GLU A 77 -6.64 -16.04 -21.30
CA GLU A 77 -6.07 -16.27 -22.61
C GLU A 77 -5.12 -17.48 -22.54
N ALA A 78 -5.26 -18.37 -23.53
CA ALA A 78 -4.32 -19.48 -23.71
C ALA A 78 -3.76 -19.47 -25.13
N ASN A 79 -2.45 -19.60 -25.25
CA ASN A 79 -1.74 -19.61 -26.52
C ASN A 79 -0.77 -20.81 -26.61
N GLY A 80 -0.68 -21.44 -27.79
CA GLY A 80 0.15 -22.63 -28.02
C GLY A 80 -0.54 -23.92 -27.59
N LYS A 81 0.22 -24.87 -27.04
CA LYS A 81 -0.28 -26.15 -26.55
C LYS A 81 -0.61 -26.05 -25.07
N PHE A 82 -1.86 -26.37 -24.70
CA PHE A 82 -2.33 -26.29 -23.33
C PHE A 82 -3.40 -27.36 -23.03
N TYR A 83 -3.70 -27.53 -21.76
CA TYR A 83 -4.78 -28.38 -21.30
C TYR A 83 -5.88 -27.51 -20.70
N ALA A 84 -7.08 -27.58 -21.27
CA ALA A 84 -8.27 -26.98 -20.66
C ALA A 84 -8.99 -28.04 -19.82
N THR A 85 -9.24 -27.73 -18.54
CA THR A 85 -10.00 -28.60 -17.65
C THR A 85 -11.50 -28.43 -17.88
N GLU A 86 -12.33 -29.30 -17.32
CA GLU A 86 -13.79 -29.22 -17.35
C GLU A 86 -14.35 -27.90 -16.75
N HIS A 87 -13.54 -27.17 -15.99
CA HIS A 87 -13.90 -25.88 -15.39
C HIS A 87 -13.56 -24.67 -16.29
N ALA A 88 -12.88 -24.91 -17.42
CA ALA A 88 -12.57 -23.89 -18.43
C ALA A 88 -13.33 -24.18 -19.71
N VAL A 89 -14.11 -23.21 -20.18
CA VAL A 89 -14.76 -23.25 -21.49
C VAL A 89 -13.85 -22.62 -22.52
N VAL A 90 -13.45 -23.37 -23.52
CA VAL A 90 -12.68 -22.89 -24.67
C VAL A 90 -13.64 -22.22 -25.66
N VAL A 91 -13.32 -21.00 -26.04
CA VAL A 91 -14.07 -20.24 -27.08
C VAL A 91 -13.34 -20.40 -28.39
N ASP A 92 -13.88 -21.23 -29.27
CA ASP A 92 -13.31 -21.48 -30.59
C ASP A 92 -13.84 -20.42 -31.55
N THR A 93 -12.96 -19.60 -32.13
CA THR A 93 -13.30 -18.47 -32.99
C THR A 93 -13.11 -18.85 -34.44
N TYR A 94 -14.03 -18.38 -35.33
CA TYR A 94 -14.01 -18.68 -36.74
C TYR A 94 -13.71 -17.42 -37.58
N CYS A 95 -13.54 -17.64 -38.88
CA CYS A 95 -13.50 -16.59 -39.90
C CYS A 95 -12.47 -15.48 -39.67
N LYS A 96 -11.31 -15.82 -39.07
CA LYS A 96 -10.26 -14.83 -38.72
C LYS A 96 -10.72 -13.74 -37.72
N THR A 97 -11.73 -14.04 -36.91
CA THR A 97 -12.13 -13.17 -35.82
C THR A 97 -10.93 -12.83 -34.93
N ASN A 98 -10.77 -11.57 -34.55
CA ASN A 98 -9.67 -11.13 -33.74
C ASN A 98 -9.84 -11.64 -32.29
N VAL A 99 -8.93 -12.51 -31.82
CA VAL A 99 -9.02 -13.16 -30.50
C VAL A 99 -8.98 -12.13 -29.37
N HIS A 100 -8.16 -11.10 -29.47
CA HIS A 100 -8.07 -10.04 -28.44
C HIS A 100 -9.36 -9.21 -28.38
N TRP A 101 -10.02 -8.98 -29.53
CA TRP A 101 -11.34 -8.36 -29.52
C TRP A 101 -12.36 -9.25 -28.78
N VAL A 102 -12.34 -10.56 -29.00
CA VAL A 102 -13.22 -11.50 -28.27
C VAL A 102 -12.94 -11.47 -26.78
N ILE A 103 -11.67 -11.54 -26.38
CA ILE A 103 -11.25 -11.47 -24.96
C ILE A 103 -11.79 -10.19 -24.31
N ASN A 104 -11.53 -9.02 -24.92
CA ASN A 104 -11.96 -7.74 -24.38
C ASN A 104 -13.51 -7.64 -24.32
N THR A 105 -14.21 -8.19 -25.30
CA THR A 105 -15.68 -8.24 -25.32
C THR A 105 -16.20 -9.12 -24.18
N LEU A 106 -15.64 -10.30 -23.98
CA LEU A 106 -16.03 -11.22 -22.92
C LEU A 106 -15.75 -10.65 -21.52
N LEU A 107 -14.61 -9.96 -21.34
CA LEU A 107 -14.27 -9.26 -20.10
C LEU A 107 -15.31 -8.15 -19.78
N TYR A 108 -15.66 -7.35 -20.76
CA TYR A 108 -16.67 -6.29 -20.61
C TYR A 108 -18.05 -6.82 -20.23
N LEU A 109 -18.43 -7.99 -20.77
CA LEU A 109 -19.73 -8.61 -20.54
C LEU A 109 -19.96 -9.05 -19.09
N ASN A 110 -18.90 -9.18 -18.28
CA ASN A 110 -19.01 -9.64 -16.89
C ASN A 110 -19.91 -10.88 -16.76
N LEU A 111 -19.48 -11.99 -17.36
CA LEU A 111 -20.30 -13.21 -17.51
C LEU A 111 -20.76 -13.82 -16.19
N ASN A 112 -20.17 -13.41 -15.06
CA ASN A 112 -20.61 -13.84 -13.73
C ASN A 112 -22.08 -13.51 -13.46
N GLN A 113 -22.63 -12.45 -14.05
CA GLN A 113 -24.04 -12.08 -13.93
C GLN A 113 -25.02 -13.15 -14.42
N TYR A 114 -24.58 -14.09 -15.26
CA TYR A 114 -25.37 -15.20 -15.78
C TYR A 114 -25.20 -16.51 -14.97
N ALA A 115 -24.50 -16.47 -13.86
CA ALA A 115 -24.30 -17.64 -13.00
C ALA A 115 -25.60 -18.05 -12.28
N THR A 116 -25.83 -19.38 -12.17
CA THR A 116 -27.11 -19.94 -11.73
C THR A 116 -27.26 -20.14 -10.23
N SER A 117 -26.22 -19.91 -9.40
CA SER A 117 -26.25 -20.16 -7.96
C SER A 117 -25.43 -19.14 -7.19
N THR A 118 -25.90 -18.77 -5.97
CA THR A 118 -25.19 -17.86 -5.06
C THR A 118 -24.19 -18.59 -4.13
N ALA A 119 -24.48 -19.82 -3.74
CA ALA A 119 -23.63 -20.58 -2.80
C ALA A 119 -22.42 -21.21 -3.49
N GLN A 120 -22.61 -21.74 -4.70
CA GLN A 120 -21.54 -22.27 -5.55
C GLN A 120 -21.80 -21.80 -6.99
N PRO A 121 -21.36 -20.60 -7.35
CA PRO A 121 -21.63 -20.06 -8.67
C PRO A 121 -21.16 -20.96 -9.79
N GLY A 122 -22.03 -21.19 -10.76
CA GLY A 122 -21.77 -22.00 -11.94
C GLY A 122 -22.35 -21.39 -13.19
N LEU A 123 -21.57 -21.40 -14.28
CA LEU A 123 -21.94 -20.86 -15.56
C LEU A 123 -22.02 -22.00 -16.58
N SER A 124 -23.22 -22.29 -17.08
CA SER A 124 -23.40 -23.34 -18.07
C SER A 124 -23.01 -22.84 -19.48
N VAL A 125 -22.51 -23.76 -20.31
CA VAL A 125 -22.20 -23.45 -21.72
C VAL A 125 -23.46 -22.98 -22.45
N SER A 126 -24.63 -23.55 -22.14
CA SER A 126 -25.90 -23.12 -22.73
C SER A 126 -26.25 -21.68 -22.36
N ALA A 127 -26.00 -21.26 -21.12
CA ALA A 127 -26.23 -19.86 -20.71
C ALA A 127 -25.27 -18.90 -21.43
N ILE A 128 -24.00 -19.27 -21.59
CA ILE A 128 -23.03 -18.46 -22.33
C ILE A 128 -23.43 -18.31 -23.81
N ASN A 129 -23.90 -19.40 -24.44
CA ASN A 129 -24.32 -19.39 -25.84
C ASN A 129 -25.44 -18.35 -26.13
N GLU A 130 -26.33 -18.09 -25.18
CA GLU A 130 -27.44 -17.17 -25.32
C GLU A 130 -27.06 -15.69 -25.10
N VAL A 131 -25.84 -15.41 -24.64
CA VAL A 131 -25.40 -14.03 -24.40
C VAL A 131 -25.27 -13.25 -25.70
N MET A 132 -25.95 -12.09 -25.75
CA MET A 132 -25.93 -11.21 -26.89
C MET A 132 -24.66 -10.34 -26.92
N ILE A 133 -24.02 -10.26 -28.08
CA ILE A 133 -22.87 -9.41 -28.33
C ILE A 133 -23.00 -8.60 -29.58
N PRO A 134 -22.45 -7.38 -29.64
CA PRO A 134 -22.37 -6.59 -30.86
C PRO A 134 -21.07 -6.93 -31.61
N VAL A 135 -21.18 -7.33 -32.88
CA VAL A 135 -20.03 -7.79 -33.66
C VAL A 135 -19.67 -6.74 -34.71
N PRO A 136 -18.49 -6.09 -34.60
CA PRO A 136 -17.98 -5.18 -35.64
C PRO A 136 -17.40 -5.94 -36.82
N PRO A 137 -17.23 -5.27 -37.98
CA PRO A 137 -16.51 -5.80 -39.13
C PRO A 137 -15.07 -6.22 -38.73
N LEU A 138 -14.52 -7.28 -39.36
CA LEU A 138 -13.22 -7.87 -39.00
C LEU A 138 -12.06 -6.85 -38.89
N LYS A 139 -12.00 -5.91 -39.88
CA LYS A 139 -10.97 -4.86 -39.84
C LYS A 139 -11.16 -3.88 -38.67
N GLU A 140 -12.38 -3.70 -38.23
CA GLU A 140 -12.69 -2.84 -37.08
C GLU A 140 -12.36 -3.53 -35.76
N GLN A 141 -12.60 -4.84 -35.64
CA GLN A 141 -12.14 -5.64 -34.48
C GLN A 141 -10.63 -5.47 -34.25
N GLN A 142 -9.82 -5.49 -35.33
CA GLN A 142 -8.36 -5.29 -35.23
C GLN A 142 -8.03 -3.87 -34.75
N ARG A 143 -8.70 -2.83 -35.26
CA ARG A 143 -8.47 -1.45 -34.83
C ARG A 143 -8.87 -1.23 -33.40
N ILE A 144 -9.99 -1.82 -32.96
CA ILE A 144 -10.46 -1.76 -31.56
C ILE A 144 -9.43 -2.41 -30.63
N SER A 145 -8.98 -3.63 -30.93
CA SER A 145 -7.98 -4.32 -30.12
C SER A 145 -6.69 -3.52 -30.00
N GLN A 146 -6.16 -3.03 -31.12
CA GLN A 146 -4.94 -2.24 -31.11
C GLN A 146 -5.10 -0.93 -30.32
N SER A 147 -6.26 -0.29 -30.41
CA SER A 147 -6.52 0.92 -29.63
C SER A 147 -6.58 0.62 -28.12
N ILE A 148 -7.23 -0.48 -27.72
CA ILE A 148 -7.29 -0.92 -26.32
C ILE A 148 -5.88 -1.22 -25.78
N GLU A 149 -5.07 -1.97 -26.51
CA GLU A 149 -3.69 -2.28 -26.15
C GLU A 149 -2.84 -1.01 -25.98
N ASN A 150 -2.97 -0.04 -26.88
CA ASN A 150 -2.28 1.24 -26.79
C ASN A 150 -2.68 2.03 -25.53
N TRP A 151 -3.99 2.07 -25.22
CA TRP A 151 -4.48 2.76 -24.03
C TRP A 151 -4.01 2.08 -22.73
N PHE A 152 -4.04 0.75 -22.65
CA PHE A 152 -3.56 0.02 -21.49
C PHE A 152 -2.05 0.22 -21.30
N SER A 153 -1.27 0.17 -22.39
CA SER A 153 0.17 0.47 -22.31
C SER A 153 0.46 1.88 -21.78
N LEU A 154 -0.33 2.88 -22.18
CA LEU A 154 -0.20 4.24 -21.63
C LEU A 154 -0.58 4.32 -20.15
N ILE A 155 -1.62 3.61 -19.73
CA ILE A 155 -2.03 3.54 -18.32
C ILE A 155 -0.93 2.91 -17.50
N ASP A 156 -0.37 1.77 -17.93
CA ASP A 156 0.74 1.08 -17.25
C ASP A 156 1.97 1.98 -17.11
N GLN A 157 2.31 2.74 -18.18
CA GLN A 157 3.40 3.72 -18.14
C GLN A 157 3.14 4.81 -17.09
N LEU A 158 1.94 5.37 -17.04
CA LEU A 158 1.58 6.39 -16.05
C LEU A 158 1.62 5.86 -14.62
N GLU A 159 1.18 4.62 -14.41
CA GLU A 159 1.27 3.97 -13.09
C GLU A 159 2.71 3.74 -12.66
N GLN A 160 3.59 3.32 -13.58
CA GLN A 160 5.02 3.16 -13.32
C GLN A 160 5.69 4.50 -13.00
N GLU A 161 5.45 5.54 -13.81
CA GLU A 161 5.99 6.88 -13.58
C GLU A 161 5.53 7.46 -12.23
N LYS A 162 4.29 7.21 -11.82
CA LYS A 162 3.78 7.61 -10.49
C LYS A 162 4.52 6.90 -9.36
N SER A 163 4.82 5.61 -9.51
CA SER A 163 5.60 4.83 -8.54
C SER A 163 7.03 5.36 -8.44
N ASP A 164 7.66 5.64 -9.59
CA ASP A 164 9.03 6.16 -9.66
C ASP A 164 9.11 7.56 -9.03
N LEU A 165 8.14 8.43 -9.29
CA LEU A 165 8.04 9.76 -8.68
C LEU A 165 7.97 9.69 -7.14
N GLN A 166 7.18 8.76 -6.58
CA GLN A 166 7.13 8.56 -5.14
C GLN A 166 8.48 8.15 -4.56
N THR A 167 9.21 7.29 -5.26
CA THR A 167 10.55 6.86 -4.87
C THR A 167 11.55 8.02 -4.90
N VAL A 168 11.54 8.82 -5.97
CA VAL A 168 12.38 10.02 -6.12
C VAL A 168 12.08 11.05 -5.02
N ILE A 169 10.81 11.30 -4.71
CA ILE A 169 10.40 12.21 -3.62
C ILE A 169 10.93 11.70 -2.27
N LYS A 170 10.84 10.39 -1.99
CA LYS A 170 11.37 9.81 -0.75
C LYS A 170 12.89 9.98 -0.66
N GLN A 171 13.60 9.73 -1.75
CA GLN A 171 15.07 9.92 -1.82
C GLN A 171 15.45 11.40 -1.64
N ALA A 172 14.73 12.33 -2.29
CA ALA A 172 14.96 13.75 -2.15
C ALA A 172 14.77 14.23 -0.71
N LYS A 173 13.67 13.81 -0.04
CA LYS A 173 13.44 14.10 1.38
C LYS A 173 14.56 13.57 2.27
N SER A 174 15.00 12.34 2.05
CA SER A 174 16.11 11.75 2.79
C SER A 174 17.41 12.54 2.58
N ARG A 175 17.70 12.96 1.34
CA ARG A 175 18.88 13.74 1.02
C ARG A 175 18.86 15.13 1.64
N VAL A 176 17.71 15.80 1.64
CA VAL A 176 17.54 17.11 2.31
C VAL A 176 17.83 16.97 3.81
N LEU A 177 17.27 15.96 4.47
CA LEU A 177 17.53 15.70 5.90
C LEU A 177 19.01 15.38 6.15
N ASP A 178 19.63 14.56 5.33
CA ASP A 178 21.05 14.24 5.42
C ASP A 178 21.94 15.51 5.33
N LEU A 179 21.66 16.38 4.36
CA LEU A 179 22.34 17.66 4.23
C LEU A 179 22.12 18.58 5.44
N ALA A 180 20.90 18.58 5.99
CA ALA A 180 20.55 19.40 7.16
C ALA A 180 21.33 18.97 8.40
N ILE A 181 21.33 17.67 8.74
CA ILE A 181 22.01 17.14 9.94
C ILE A 181 23.54 17.18 9.85
N HIS A 182 24.09 17.36 8.64
CA HIS A 182 25.52 17.55 8.44
C HIS A 182 25.91 19.04 8.27
N GLY A 183 24.97 19.98 8.46
CA GLY A 183 25.23 21.42 8.32
C GLY A 183 25.55 21.88 6.91
N LYS A 184 25.16 21.08 5.89
CA LYS A 184 25.46 21.34 4.46
C LYS A 184 24.25 21.86 3.67
N LEU A 185 23.07 21.98 4.31
CA LEU A 185 21.84 22.40 3.64
C LEU A 185 21.82 23.91 3.39
N VAL A 186 22.32 24.68 4.33
CA VAL A 186 22.40 26.14 4.26
C VAL A 186 23.83 26.61 4.52
N PRO A 187 24.26 27.76 3.95
CA PRO A 187 25.56 28.35 4.28
C PRO A 187 25.67 28.68 5.76
N GLN A 188 26.83 28.44 6.35
CA GLN A 188 27.10 28.86 7.72
C GLN A 188 27.30 30.38 7.77
N ASN A 189 26.70 31.05 8.74
CA ASN A 189 26.89 32.48 8.98
C ASN A 189 27.91 32.68 10.09
N PRO A 190 29.07 33.30 9.82
CA PRO A 190 30.12 33.52 10.83
C PRO A 190 29.72 34.44 11.97
N ASN A 191 28.61 35.19 11.83
CA ASN A 191 28.09 36.06 12.89
C ASN A 191 27.10 35.34 13.82
N ASP A 192 26.72 34.06 13.53
CA ASP A 192 25.90 33.32 14.42
C ASP A 192 26.69 32.87 15.66
N GLU A 193 26.00 32.90 16.81
CA GLU A 193 26.61 32.42 18.05
C GLU A 193 26.96 30.92 17.95
N PRO A 194 28.20 30.51 18.28
CA PRO A 194 28.56 29.10 18.30
C PRO A 194 27.70 28.29 19.28
N ALA A 195 27.29 27.07 18.88
CA ALA A 195 26.42 26.22 19.68
C ALA A 195 26.99 25.92 21.08
N ILE A 196 28.31 25.92 21.26
CA ILE A 196 28.97 25.70 22.54
C ILE A 196 28.60 26.75 23.58
N GLU A 197 28.40 28.02 23.19
CA GLU A 197 28.03 29.10 24.11
C GLU A 197 26.60 28.91 24.63
N LEU A 198 25.67 28.48 23.76
CA LEU A 198 24.31 28.09 24.16
C LEU A 198 24.34 26.90 25.14
N LEU A 199 25.11 25.86 24.84
CA LEU A 199 25.22 24.67 25.68
C LEU A 199 25.82 24.96 27.05
N LYS A 200 26.82 25.84 27.15
CA LYS A 200 27.36 26.31 28.43
C LYS A 200 26.38 27.11 29.28
N ARG A 201 25.44 27.84 28.63
CA ARG A 201 24.37 28.51 29.37
C ARG A 201 23.37 27.54 29.99
N ILE A 202 23.13 26.39 29.33
CA ILE A 202 22.29 25.31 29.86
C ILE A 202 23.01 24.54 30.97
N ASN A 203 24.28 24.21 30.73
CA ASN A 203 25.15 23.51 31.68
C ASN A 203 26.53 24.17 31.65
N PRO A 204 26.94 24.94 32.72
CA PRO A 204 28.23 25.65 32.77
C PRO A 204 29.44 24.72 32.58
N ASP A 205 29.33 23.48 33.04
CA ASP A 205 30.42 22.46 32.97
C ASP A 205 30.36 21.65 31.68
N PHE A 206 29.59 22.10 30.66
CA PHE A 206 29.41 21.36 29.42
C PHE A 206 30.74 21.19 28.66
N THR A 207 30.99 19.96 28.25
CA THR A 207 32.06 19.59 27.30
C THR A 207 31.44 18.81 26.14
N PRO A 208 31.83 19.12 24.88
CA PRO A 208 31.33 18.38 23.72
C PRO A 208 31.63 16.89 23.83
N CYS A 209 30.67 16.03 23.47
CA CYS A 209 30.89 14.60 23.40
C CYS A 209 31.40 14.21 22.01
N ASP A 210 32.38 13.30 21.96
CA ASP A 210 32.75 12.62 20.72
C ASP A 210 31.73 11.48 20.48
N ASN A 211 31.00 11.55 19.38
CA ASN A 211 30.04 10.50 19.04
C ASN A 211 30.44 9.67 17.81
N GLY A 212 31.56 9.97 17.16
CA GLY A 212 32.08 9.21 16.01
C GLY A 212 31.17 9.08 14.78
N HIS A 213 29.90 9.49 14.89
CA HIS A 213 28.89 9.34 13.83
C HIS A 213 28.87 10.51 12.84
N TYR A 214 29.39 11.67 13.24
CA TYR A 214 29.38 12.90 12.42
C TYR A 214 30.78 13.49 12.32
N PRO A 215 31.68 12.89 11.52
CA PRO A 215 33.11 13.26 11.52
C PRO A 215 33.42 14.64 10.92
N GLN A 216 32.45 15.31 10.29
CA GLN A 216 32.64 16.59 9.59
C GLN A 216 31.44 17.53 9.81
N LEU A 217 31.22 17.94 11.05
CA LEU A 217 30.27 19.02 11.36
C LEU A 217 30.92 20.40 11.15
N PRO A 218 30.13 21.46 10.88
CA PRO A 218 30.62 22.83 10.89
C PRO A 218 31.27 23.23 12.23
N ASP A 219 32.27 24.11 12.18
CA ASP A 219 33.02 24.54 13.39
C ASP A 219 32.14 25.24 14.43
N SER A 220 31.04 25.88 13.99
CA SER A 220 30.08 26.54 14.87
C SER A 220 29.14 25.57 15.59
N TRP A 221 29.10 24.30 15.16
CA TRP A 221 28.26 23.27 15.74
C TRP A 221 29.00 22.55 16.89
N SER A 222 28.20 21.99 17.81
CA SER A 222 28.74 21.21 18.93
C SER A 222 27.90 19.94 19.16
N THR A 223 28.55 18.85 19.46
CA THR A 223 27.91 17.57 19.78
C THR A 223 27.53 17.50 21.25
N THR A 224 26.32 17.02 21.52
CA THR A 224 25.80 16.83 22.86
C THR A 224 24.90 15.61 22.94
N THR A 225 24.56 15.16 24.13
CA THR A 225 23.60 14.08 24.31
C THR A 225 22.19 14.62 24.59
N LEU A 226 21.16 13.85 24.21
CA LEU A 226 19.78 14.18 24.58
C LEU A 226 19.61 14.30 26.11
N LYS A 227 20.38 13.55 26.88
CA LYS A 227 20.37 13.62 28.35
C LYS A 227 20.84 14.97 28.88
N ASP A 228 21.78 15.62 28.19
CA ASP A 228 22.29 16.93 28.58
C ASP A 228 21.27 18.04 28.29
N LEU A 229 20.57 17.94 27.16
CA LEU A 229 19.59 18.94 26.72
C LEU A 229 18.20 18.74 27.28
N CYS A 230 17.77 17.49 27.47
CA CYS A 230 16.40 17.15 27.77
C CYS A 230 16.26 16.34 29.08
N GLU A 231 15.15 16.56 29.76
CA GLU A 231 14.61 15.64 30.73
C GLU A 231 13.77 14.58 30.02
N SER A 232 13.99 13.29 30.33
CA SER A 232 13.24 12.18 29.79
C SER A 232 12.17 11.74 30.77
N ILE A 233 10.89 11.87 30.39
CA ILE A 233 9.73 11.56 31.22
C ILE A 233 9.00 10.37 30.62
N ASN A 234 8.89 9.27 31.38
CA ASN A 234 8.12 8.10 30.94
C ASN A 234 6.62 8.35 31.09
N GLY A 235 5.83 7.77 30.18
CA GLY A 235 4.39 7.94 30.15
C GLY A 235 3.65 7.33 31.36
N LEU A 236 2.35 7.52 31.37
CA LEU A 236 1.46 7.23 32.49
C LEU A 236 1.38 5.76 32.88
N TRP A 237 1.29 5.58 34.20
CA TRP A 237 0.67 4.42 34.84
C TRP A 237 -0.51 4.93 35.68
N LYS A 238 -1.65 4.26 35.64
CA LYS A 238 -2.91 4.70 36.28
C LYS A 238 -2.73 5.11 37.75
N GLY A 239 -1.85 4.46 38.46
CA GLY A 239 -1.70 4.64 39.92
C GLY A 239 -2.80 3.92 40.72
N LYS A 240 -2.69 3.94 42.04
CA LYS A 240 -3.62 3.22 42.94
C LYS A 240 -4.16 4.07 44.09
N LYS A 241 -3.71 5.32 44.23
CA LYS A 241 -3.98 6.17 45.41
C LYS A 241 -4.80 7.40 45.01
N GLU A 242 -5.86 7.66 45.76
CA GLU A 242 -6.63 8.91 45.65
C GLU A 242 -5.83 10.14 46.10
N PRO A 243 -6.14 11.32 45.61
CA PRO A 243 -7.25 11.63 44.72
C PRO A 243 -6.97 11.33 43.23
N PHE A 244 -7.99 10.91 42.49
CA PHE A 244 -7.96 10.72 41.04
C PHE A 244 -8.46 11.96 40.32
N ILE A 245 -7.97 12.18 39.11
CA ILE A 245 -8.46 13.18 38.15
C ILE A 245 -8.71 12.52 36.80
N HIS A 246 -9.70 12.99 36.08
CA HIS A 246 -10.07 12.49 34.75
C HIS A 246 -9.30 13.28 33.69
N VAL A 247 -8.41 12.61 32.91
CA VAL A 247 -7.50 13.25 31.96
C VAL A 247 -7.45 12.55 30.63
N GLY A 248 -7.29 13.32 29.56
CA GLY A 248 -7.03 12.80 28.23
C GLY A 248 -5.58 12.31 28.11
N VAL A 249 -5.41 11.17 27.40
CA VAL A 249 -4.10 10.51 27.23
C VAL A 249 -3.75 10.39 25.75
N ILE A 250 -2.65 11.03 25.36
CA ILE A 250 -2.08 10.90 24.01
C ILE A 250 -1.38 9.54 23.89
N ARG A 251 -1.70 8.81 22.82
CA ARG A 251 -1.19 7.45 22.54
C ARG A 251 -0.58 7.41 21.13
N ASN A 252 0.16 6.35 20.81
CA ASN A 252 0.70 6.09 19.46
C ASN A 252 -0.39 6.17 18.37
N ALA A 253 -1.63 5.76 18.69
CA ALA A 253 -2.78 5.84 17.79
C ALA A 253 -3.17 7.28 17.40
N ASN A 254 -2.77 8.27 18.19
CA ASN A 254 -3.00 9.68 17.92
C ASN A 254 -1.92 10.32 17.02
N PHE A 255 -0.92 9.55 16.59
CA PHE A 255 0.17 10.02 15.74
C PHE A 255 -0.22 9.90 14.27
N THR A 256 -0.35 11.01 13.58
CA THR A 256 -0.63 11.03 12.14
C THR A 256 0.63 10.76 11.31
N LYS A 257 0.45 10.45 10.01
CA LYS A 257 1.58 10.20 9.08
C LYS A 257 2.38 11.46 8.73
N ASP A 258 1.79 12.63 8.92
CA ASP A 258 2.40 13.95 8.70
C ASP A 258 2.97 14.57 9.98
N PHE A 259 3.25 13.74 10.99
CA PHE A 259 3.88 14.11 12.26
C PHE A 259 3.07 15.11 13.10
N LYS A 260 1.74 15.02 13.04
CA LYS A 260 0.81 15.80 13.87
C LYS A 260 0.04 14.91 14.84
N LEU A 261 -0.60 15.54 15.83
CA LEU A 261 -1.51 14.88 16.74
C LEU A 261 -2.95 14.93 16.23
N ASP A 262 -3.60 13.77 16.22
CA ASP A 262 -5.04 13.64 16.01
C ASP A 262 -5.75 13.62 17.36
N TYR A 263 -6.53 14.65 17.63
CA TYR A 263 -7.31 14.80 18.85
C TYR A 263 -8.73 14.22 18.77
N SER A 264 -9.13 13.68 17.62
CA SER A 264 -10.49 13.16 17.40
C SER A 264 -10.82 11.92 18.23
N ASN A 265 -9.79 11.14 18.63
CA ASN A 265 -9.93 9.89 19.38
C ASN A 265 -9.02 9.84 20.60
N ILE A 266 -9.18 10.82 21.49
CA ILE A 266 -8.46 10.84 22.76
C ILE A 266 -9.18 9.93 23.76
N GLU A 267 -8.43 9.05 24.42
CA GLU A 267 -8.93 8.26 25.53
C GLU A 267 -8.80 9.04 26.83
N TYR A 268 -9.90 9.11 27.59
CA TYR A 268 -9.93 9.74 28.91
C TYR A 268 -9.95 8.66 29.99
N ILE A 269 -9.06 8.78 30.98
CA ILE A 269 -8.94 7.83 32.08
C ILE A 269 -8.77 8.55 33.42
N ASP A 270 -9.16 7.87 34.50
CA ASP A 270 -8.90 8.34 35.86
C ASP A 270 -7.46 8.01 36.27
N VAL A 271 -6.70 9.02 36.63
CA VAL A 271 -5.28 8.95 36.96
C VAL A 271 -5.05 9.56 38.33
N GLU A 272 -4.15 8.97 39.12
CA GLU A 272 -3.69 9.55 40.37
C GLU A 272 -3.14 10.97 40.16
N GLN A 273 -3.64 11.96 40.90
CA GLN A 273 -3.30 13.39 40.71
C GLN A 273 -1.76 13.63 40.84
N ARG A 274 -1.07 12.93 41.72
CA ARG A 274 0.38 13.04 41.83
C ARG A 274 1.13 12.52 40.64
N THR A 275 0.59 11.50 39.97
CA THR A 275 1.14 10.93 38.75
C THR A 275 0.95 11.89 37.56
N PHE A 276 -0.21 12.49 37.47
CA PHE A 276 -0.49 13.51 36.46
C PHE A 276 0.40 14.76 36.65
N ALA A 277 0.53 15.26 37.87
CA ALA A 277 1.38 16.42 38.13
C ALA A 277 2.84 16.27 37.67
N LYS A 278 3.33 15.03 37.56
CA LYS A 278 4.70 14.71 37.07
C LYS A 278 4.75 14.35 35.58
N ARG A 279 3.61 14.01 34.99
CA ARG A 279 3.52 13.38 33.65
C ARG A 279 2.45 13.99 32.76
N HIS A 280 2.15 15.28 32.93
CA HIS A 280 1.36 16.04 31.99
C HIS A 280 2.23 16.61 30.86
N LEU A 281 1.62 16.83 29.71
CA LEU A 281 2.28 17.47 28.58
C LEU A 281 2.39 18.97 28.79
N MET A 282 3.51 19.52 28.36
CA MET A 282 3.76 20.96 28.28
C MET A 282 3.99 21.36 26.83
N ASN A 283 3.56 22.57 26.47
CA ASN A 283 3.87 23.11 25.14
C ASN A 283 5.39 23.07 24.90
N GLY A 284 5.80 22.56 23.73
CA GLY A 284 7.21 22.36 23.40
C GLY A 284 7.78 20.97 23.77
N ASP A 285 6.99 20.09 24.40
CA ASP A 285 7.40 18.70 24.62
C ASP A 285 7.51 17.91 23.33
N LEU A 286 8.55 17.10 23.19
CA LEU A 286 8.68 16.09 22.13
C LEU A 286 8.16 14.75 22.63
N ILE A 287 7.02 14.32 22.07
CA ILE A 287 6.44 13.00 22.40
C ILE A 287 7.07 11.95 21.47
N VAL A 288 7.79 11.00 22.05
CA VAL A 288 8.53 9.95 21.33
C VAL A 288 7.87 8.59 21.56
N GLU A 289 7.58 7.88 20.47
CA GLU A 289 7.12 6.50 20.53
C GLU A 289 8.29 5.57 20.90
N LYS A 290 8.19 4.87 22.04
CA LYS A 290 9.24 3.96 22.52
C LYS A 290 8.90 2.48 22.38
N SER A 291 7.62 2.14 22.14
CA SER A 291 7.15 0.75 21.99
C SER A 291 5.83 0.69 21.22
N GLY A 292 5.48 -0.50 20.71
CA GLY A 292 4.24 -0.72 19.95
C GLY A 292 4.38 -0.53 18.44
N GLY A 293 5.59 -0.43 17.94
CA GLY A 293 5.87 -0.36 16.50
C GLY A 293 5.61 -1.69 15.77
N SER A 294 5.64 -1.64 14.45
CA SER A 294 5.56 -2.77 13.53
C SER A 294 6.58 -2.58 12.41
N ASP A 295 6.76 -3.61 11.56
CA ASP A 295 7.69 -3.54 10.41
C ASP A 295 7.39 -2.34 9.48
N ASN A 296 6.12 -1.99 9.32
CA ASN A 296 5.68 -0.84 8.51
C ASN A 296 5.68 0.50 9.27
N ASN A 297 5.70 0.47 10.60
CA ASN A 297 5.71 1.64 11.47
C ASN A 297 6.70 1.38 12.61
N PRO A 298 8.00 1.56 12.37
CA PRO A 298 9.01 1.35 13.39
C PRO A 298 8.83 2.34 14.55
N VAL A 299 9.27 1.94 15.75
CA VAL A 299 9.34 2.82 16.92
C VAL A 299 10.25 4.02 16.67
N GLY A 300 10.08 5.08 17.45
CA GLY A 300 10.90 6.29 17.35
C GLY A 300 10.21 7.45 16.62
N ARG A 301 8.93 7.31 16.21
CA ARG A 301 8.17 8.46 15.72
C ARG A 301 8.11 9.53 16.81
N THR A 302 8.38 10.76 16.40
CA THR A 302 8.47 11.90 17.32
C THR A 302 7.54 13.00 16.86
N ILE A 303 6.77 13.56 17.79
CA ILE A 303 5.82 14.66 17.52
C ILE A 303 6.03 15.78 18.53
N LEU A 304 6.06 17.02 18.03
CA LEU A 304 6.06 18.21 18.88
C LEU A 304 4.65 18.44 19.42
N TYR A 305 4.55 18.60 20.75
CA TYR A 305 3.29 19.01 21.37
C TYR A 305 3.17 20.52 21.40
N GLU A 306 2.23 21.04 20.62
CA GLU A 306 1.91 22.48 20.52
C GLU A 306 0.61 22.86 21.25
N GLY A 307 0.03 21.92 22.02
CA GLY A 307 -1.21 22.14 22.76
C GLY A 307 -1.00 22.89 24.08
N GLU A 308 -2.11 23.12 24.77
CA GLU A 308 -2.11 23.78 26.08
C GLU A 308 -1.42 22.91 27.14
N SER A 309 -0.52 23.52 27.92
CA SER A 309 0.23 22.82 28.99
C SER A 309 -0.70 22.39 30.12
N GLY A 310 -0.54 21.14 30.58
CA GLY A 310 -1.30 20.61 31.72
C GLY A 310 -2.69 20.07 31.40
N VAL A 311 -3.07 19.99 30.13
CA VAL A 311 -4.40 19.44 29.70
C VAL A 311 -4.35 17.94 29.50
N PHE A 312 -3.30 17.44 28.84
CA PHE A 312 -3.15 16.04 28.48
C PHE A 312 -1.99 15.37 29.18
N SER A 313 -2.06 14.07 29.30
CA SER A 313 -0.93 13.21 29.58
C SER A 313 -0.61 12.31 28.39
N PHE A 314 0.31 11.36 28.53
CA PHE A 314 0.77 10.49 27.46
C PHE A 314 0.94 9.06 27.96
N SER A 315 0.75 8.09 27.06
CA SER A 315 0.71 6.66 27.40
C SER A 315 2.08 6.11 27.77
N ASN A 316 2.10 4.96 28.44
CA ASN A 316 3.32 4.22 28.75
C ASN A 316 4.08 3.67 27.54
N PHE A 317 3.45 3.66 26.35
CA PHE A 317 4.07 3.32 25.05
C PHE A 317 4.88 4.49 24.47
N THR A 318 4.74 5.67 25.07
CA THR A 318 5.46 6.89 24.69
C THR A 318 6.33 7.40 25.83
N MET A 319 7.25 8.26 25.50
CA MET A 319 8.03 9.07 26.45
C MET A 319 8.04 10.51 25.96
N VAL A 320 8.29 11.43 26.85
CA VAL A 320 8.47 12.86 26.53
C VAL A 320 9.94 13.22 26.75
N LEU A 321 10.48 13.96 25.77
CA LEU A 321 11.71 14.72 25.94
C LEU A 321 11.34 16.18 26.14
N ARG A 322 11.60 16.71 27.31
CA ARG A 322 11.36 18.10 27.71
C ARG A 322 12.68 18.83 27.79
N ILE A 323 12.79 19.95 27.08
CA ILE A 323 14.02 20.76 27.11
C ILE A 323 14.26 21.28 28.54
N LYS A 324 15.47 21.12 29.05
CA LYS A 324 15.90 21.69 30.32
C LYS A 324 16.02 23.22 30.13
N HIS A 325 15.14 23.97 30.79
CA HIS A 325 15.27 25.42 30.80
C HIS A 325 16.41 25.81 31.74
N SER A 326 17.43 26.53 31.23
CA SER A 326 18.24 27.38 32.09
C SER A 326 17.36 28.56 32.54
N ASN A 327 17.57 29.12 33.70
CA ASN A 327 16.81 30.20 34.32
C ASN A 327 16.76 31.56 33.54
N SER A 328 16.94 31.56 32.24
CA SER A 328 16.89 32.67 31.32
C SER A 328 15.96 32.39 30.14
N ASN A 329 15.09 33.33 29.82
CA ASN A 329 14.07 33.37 28.79
C ASN A 329 14.48 32.89 27.37
N PHE A 330 14.82 31.66 27.17
CA PHE A 330 15.10 31.10 25.84
C PHE A 330 14.02 30.09 25.40
N ASN A 331 13.22 30.51 24.44
CA ASN A 331 12.41 29.60 23.63
C ASN A 331 13.32 28.94 22.58
N ILE A 332 13.89 27.79 22.89
CA ILE A 332 14.51 26.91 21.88
C ILE A 332 13.35 26.20 21.18
N LYS A 333 13.01 26.64 19.97
CA LYS A 333 12.23 25.82 19.04
C LYS A 333 13.20 24.88 18.35
N LEU A 334 13.11 23.59 18.64
CA LEU A 334 13.77 22.54 17.90
C LEU A 334 13.04 22.27 16.57
#